data_3abe57acd8bbf0f2955ce1a9a57b2df8
#
_entry.id   3abe57acd8bbf0f2955ce1a9a57b2df8
#
_cell.length_a   1.000
_cell.length_b   1.000
_cell.length_c   1.000
_cell.angle_alpha   90.00
_cell.angle_beta   90.00
_cell.angle_gamma   90.00
#
_symmetry.space_group_name_H-M   'P 1'
#
loop_
_entity.id
_entity.type
_entity.pdbx_description
1 polymer ?
#
loop_
_entity_poly.entity_id
_entity_poly.type
_entity_poly.pdbx_seq_one_letter_code
_entity_poly.pdbx_strand_id
1 'polypeptide(L)'
;MHKYFARMIDAFRPAEGPPPRQLMAFFLWCLSGAWRGLGFASFTSALAGVADVASAVLLGAVVDAAVSTPPDQIWARQGLLILGFVLFFLVIRPAIVGLSTASSSVIIGPNILPLVLSRLHRWTMGHAVTFFD
;
A
#
# COMPACT_ATOMS: atom_id res chain seq x y z
N MET A 1 -10.83 -6.22 14.09
CA MET A 1 -9.60 -6.00 13.29
C MET A 1 -9.47 -4.57 12.79
N HIS A 2 -10.52 -3.90 12.32
CA HIS A 2 -10.49 -2.53 11.78
C HIS A 2 -9.86 -1.49 12.72
N LYS A 3 -10.14 -1.53 14.02
CA LYS A 3 -9.59 -0.60 15.04
C LYS A 3 -8.08 -0.70 15.23
N TYR A 4 -7.47 -1.85 14.94
CA TYR A 4 -6.02 -2.05 15.09
C TYR A 4 -5.25 -1.38 13.96
N PHE A 5 -5.72 -1.53 12.72
CA PHE A 5 -5.10 -0.91 11.55
C PHE A 5 -5.27 0.62 11.55
N ALA A 6 -6.43 1.13 11.96
CA ALA A 6 -6.68 2.57 12.06
C ALA A 6 -5.78 3.27 13.11
N ARG A 7 -5.25 2.53 14.10
CA ARG A 7 -4.35 3.04 15.15
C ARG A 7 -2.86 2.94 14.82
N MET A 8 -2.50 2.42 13.65
CA MET A 8 -1.08 2.32 13.27
C MET A 8 -0.43 3.68 13.05
N ILE A 9 -1.23 4.69 12.72
CA ILE A 9 -0.79 6.08 12.60
C ILE A 9 -1.68 6.92 13.53
N ASP A 10 -1.07 7.60 14.49
CA ASP A 10 -1.76 8.60 15.31
C ASP A 10 -1.73 9.94 14.56
N ALA A 11 -2.87 10.31 13.97
CA ALA A 11 -3.04 11.53 13.18
C ALA A 11 -2.82 12.83 13.97
N PHE A 12 -2.84 12.77 15.31
CA PHE A 12 -2.69 13.94 16.18
C PHE A 12 -1.40 13.93 17.01
N ARG A 13 -0.50 12.99 16.74
CA ARG A 13 0.78 12.91 17.43
C ARG A 13 1.59 14.19 17.21
N PRO A 14 1.97 14.90 18.28
CA PRO A 14 2.81 16.09 18.16
C PRO A 14 4.19 15.71 17.60
N ALA A 15 4.76 16.58 16.79
CA ALA A 15 6.16 16.47 16.39
C ALA A 15 7.05 17.15 17.42
N GLU A 16 8.27 16.65 17.58
CA GLU A 16 9.27 17.24 18.44
C GLU A 16 10.01 18.38 17.72
N GLY A 17 10.06 19.54 18.32
CA GLY A 17 10.82 20.69 17.83
C GLY A 17 10.22 21.42 16.61
N PRO A 18 10.91 22.48 16.15
CA PRO A 18 10.49 23.29 15.01
C PRO A 18 10.66 22.54 13.68
N PRO A 19 9.87 22.91 12.64
CA PRO A 19 10.02 22.31 11.32
C PRO A 19 11.41 22.64 10.74
N PRO A 20 12.13 21.62 10.23
CA PRO A 20 13.45 21.83 9.63
C PRO A 20 13.37 22.68 8.35
N ARG A 21 14.42 23.46 8.07
CA ARG A 21 14.51 24.27 6.85
C ARG A 21 14.87 23.49 5.59
N GLN A 22 15.45 22.30 5.73
CA GLN A 22 15.79 21.43 4.60
C GLN A 22 14.59 20.61 4.19
N LEU A 23 14.30 20.53 2.89
CA LEU A 23 13.13 19.88 2.33
C LEU A 23 12.99 18.40 2.76
N MET A 24 14.08 17.63 2.66
CA MET A 24 14.05 16.21 3.03
C MET A 24 13.82 16.02 4.54
N ALA A 25 14.49 16.81 5.38
CA ALA A 25 14.30 16.77 6.82
C ALA A 25 12.87 17.20 7.22
N PHE A 26 12.29 18.16 6.49
CA PHE A 26 10.91 18.58 6.67
C PHE A 26 9.92 17.44 6.37
N PHE A 27 10.08 16.70 5.26
CA PHE A 27 9.25 15.53 4.98
C PHE A 27 9.39 14.44 6.05
N LEU A 28 10.61 14.15 6.48
CA LEU A 28 10.86 13.21 7.56
C LEU A 28 10.21 13.64 8.88
N TRP A 29 10.26 14.92 9.19
CA TRP A 29 9.60 15.51 10.35
C TRP A 29 8.07 15.39 10.23
N CYS A 30 7.48 15.72 9.07
CA CYS A 30 6.04 15.60 8.81
C CYS A 30 5.53 14.14 8.96
N LEU A 31 6.33 13.16 8.58
CA LEU A 31 5.97 11.74 8.57
C LEU A 31 6.47 10.98 9.81
N SER A 32 7.16 11.66 10.73
CA SER A 32 7.67 11.02 11.94
C SER A 32 6.52 10.38 12.75
N GLY A 33 6.69 9.11 13.14
CA GLY A 33 5.65 8.32 13.81
C GLY A 33 4.65 7.60 12.88
N ALA A 34 4.68 7.87 11.57
CA ALA A 34 3.87 7.16 10.58
C ALA A 34 4.62 6.00 9.89
N TRP A 35 5.91 5.79 10.17
CA TRP A 35 6.80 4.85 9.46
C TRP A 35 6.27 3.42 9.43
N ARG A 36 5.64 2.96 10.52
CA ARG A 36 5.09 1.59 10.58
C ARG A 36 3.93 1.42 9.61
N GLY A 37 3.02 2.39 9.54
CA GLY A 37 1.91 2.39 8.60
C GLY A 37 2.38 2.53 7.16
N LEU A 38 3.32 3.45 6.90
CA LEU A 38 3.94 3.63 5.58
C LEU A 38 4.68 2.37 5.12
N GLY A 39 5.49 1.75 5.99
CA GLY A 39 6.21 0.52 5.67
C GLY A 39 5.27 -0.62 5.34
N PHE A 40 4.20 -0.80 6.11
CA PHE A 40 3.19 -1.82 5.84
C PHE A 40 2.46 -1.57 4.50
N ALA A 41 2.04 -0.34 4.25
CA ALA A 41 1.38 0.01 2.99
C ALA A 41 2.31 -0.14 1.77
N SER A 42 3.58 0.26 1.89
CA SER A 42 4.58 0.06 0.83
C SER A 42 4.83 -1.42 0.56
N PHE A 43 4.92 -2.25 1.59
CA PHE A 43 5.09 -3.69 1.44
C PHE A 43 3.90 -4.34 0.72
N THR A 44 2.66 -4.02 1.15
CA THR A 44 1.46 -4.57 0.50
C THR A 44 1.30 -4.08 -0.94
N SER A 45 1.69 -2.84 -1.25
CA SER A 45 1.70 -2.31 -2.62
C SER A 45 2.76 -2.98 -3.50
N ALA A 46 3.96 -3.23 -2.97
CA ALA A 46 4.99 -3.98 -3.67
C ALA A 46 4.53 -5.42 -3.97
N LEU A 47 3.87 -6.06 -3.00
CA LEU A 47 3.31 -7.41 -3.18
C LEU A 47 2.21 -7.42 -4.26
N ALA A 48 1.39 -6.38 -4.33
CA ALA A 48 0.40 -6.23 -5.40
C ALA A 48 1.07 -6.09 -6.78
N GLY A 49 2.15 -5.31 -6.89
CA GLY A 49 2.95 -5.22 -8.11
C GLY A 49 3.55 -6.56 -8.55
N VAL A 50 4.07 -7.34 -7.60
CA VAL A 50 4.54 -8.71 -7.89
C VAL A 50 3.41 -9.60 -8.39
N ALA A 51 2.21 -9.51 -7.80
CA ALA A 51 1.04 -10.25 -8.24
C ALA A 51 0.60 -9.87 -9.66
N ASP A 52 0.75 -8.61 -10.06
CA ASP A 52 0.46 -8.16 -11.43
C ASP A 52 1.46 -8.75 -12.44
N VAL A 53 2.75 -8.77 -12.13
CA VAL A 53 3.75 -9.45 -12.97
C VAL A 53 3.49 -10.95 -13.06
N ALA A 54 3.20 -11.60 -11.93
CA ALA A 54 2.85 -13.03 -11.89
C ALA A 54 1.60 -13.32 -12.73
N SER A 55 0.62 -12.41 -12.75
CA SER A 55 -0.58 -12.50 -13.60
C SER A 55 -0.22 -12.57 -15.08
N ALA A 56 0.69 -11.70 -15.54
CA ALA A 56 1.13 -11.68 -16.93
C ALA A 56 1.88 -12.96 -17.32
N VAL A 57 2.77 -13.44 -16.46
CA VAL A 57 3.52 -14.69 -16.68
C VAL A 57 2.60 -15.90 -16.73
N LEU A 58 1.67 -16.01 -15.78
CA LEU A 58 0.71 -17.11 -15.74
C LEU A 58 -0.22 -17.11 -16.95
N LEU A 59 -0.69 -15.92 -17.36
CA LEU A 59 -1.51 -15.79 -18.56
C LEU A 59 -0.74 -16.23 -19.82
N GLY A 60 0.52 -15.80 -19.97
CA GLY A 60 1.39 -16.25 -21.05
C GLY A 60 1.54 -17.79 -21.07
N ALA A 61 1.82 -18.39 -19.92
CA ALA A 61 1.96 -19.84 -19.80
C ALA A 61 0.68 -20.61 -20.17
N VAL A 62 -0.50 -20.08 -19.80
CA VAL A 62 -1.79 -20.70 -20.18
C VAL A 62 -2.04 -20.57 -21.67
N VAL A 63 -1.73 -19.43 -22.28
CA VAL A 63 -1.85 -19.22 -23.73
C VAL A 63 -0.92 -20.17 -24.49
N ASP A 64 0.34 -20.29 -24.09
CA ASP A 64 1.32 -21.19 -24.69
C ASP A 64 0.86 -22.65 -24.56
N ALA A 65 0.32 -23.04 -23.41
CA ALA A 65 -0.24 -24.38 -23.20
C ALA A 65 -1.44 -24.66 -24.11
N ALA A 66 -2.31 -23.66 -24.30
CA ALA A 66 -3.50 -23.79 -25.16
C ALA A 66 -3.15 -23.92 -26.64
N VAL A 67 -2.08 -23.22 -27.09
CA VAL A 67 -1.63 -23.30 -28.48
C VAL A 67 -0.84 -24.57 -28.77
N SER A 68 -0.06 -25.05 -27.80
CA SER A 68 0.84 -26.20 -27.99
C SER A 68 0.21 -27.58 -27.71
N THR A 69 -0.94 -27.62 -27.03
CA THR A 69 -1.56 -28.87 -26.58
C THR A 69 -2.91 -29.09 -27.26
N PRO A 70 -3.17 -30.30 -27.86
CA PRO A 70 -4.48 -30.64 -28.42
C PRO A 70 -5.59 -30.55 -27.35
N PRO A 71 -6.81 -30.09 -27.73
CA PRO A 71 -7.91 -29.87 -26.78
C PRO A 71 -8.31 -31.08 -25.93
N ASP A 72 -8.19 -32.25 -26.49
CA ASP A 72 -8.51 -33.54 -25.84
C ASP A 72 -7.50 -33.92 -24.75
N GLN A 73 -6.28 -33.41 -24.81
CA GLN A 73 -5.20 -33.71 -23.85
C GLN A 73 -4.87 -32.59 -22.89
N ILE A 74 -5.50 -31.40 -23.02
CA ILE A 74 -5.13 -30.22 -22.27
C ILE A 74 -5.27 -30.43 -20.77
N TRP A 75 -6.33 -31.08 -20.32
CA TRP A 75 -6.56 -31.41 -18.92
C TRP A 75 -5.58 -32.41 -18.35
N ALA A 76 -5.22 -33.41 -19.13
CA ALA A 76 -4.29 -34.45 -18.70
C ALA A 76 -2.85 -33.93 -18.58
N ARG A 77 -2.45 -33.02 -19.47
CA ARG A 77 -1.07 -32.49 -19.53
C ARG A 77 -0.89 -31.18 -18.76
N GLN A 78 -1.89 -30.31 -18.78
CA GLN A 78 -1.80 -28.93 -18.27
C GLN A 78 -2.80 -28.62 -17.14
N GLY A 79 -3.50 -29.63 -16.61
CA GLY A 79 -4.53 -29.46 -15.60
C GLY A 79 -4.04 -28.76 -14.33
N LEU A 80 -2.81 -29.07 -13.90
CA LEU A 80 -2.18 -28.41 -12.74
C LEU A 80 -1.92 -26.91 -12.99
N LEU A 81 -1.46 -26.55 -14.18
CA LEU A 81 -1.22 -25.17 -14.58
C LEU A 81 -2.54 -24.38 -14.63
N ILE A 82 -3.59 -24.97 -15.22
CA ILE A 82 -4.92 -24.37 -15.30
C ILE A 82 -5.51 -24.20 -13.90
N LEU A 83 -5.41 -25.20 -13.05
CA LEU A 83 -5.87 -25.11 -11.65
C LEU A 83 -5.12 -24.02 -10.88
N GLY A 84 -3.80 -23.96 -11.02
CA GLY A 84 -2.96 -22.93 -10.42
C GLY A 84 -3.34 -21.54 -10.90
N PHE A 85 -3.60 -21.36 -12.19
CA PHE A 85 -4.07 -20.12 -12.78
C PHE A 85 -5.42 -19.68 -12.17
N VAL A 86 -6.40 -20.59 -12.14
CA VAL A 86 -7.73 -20.30 -11.56
C VAL A 86 -7.61 -19.93 -10.08
N LEU A 87 -6.86 -20.70 -9.30
CA LEU A 87 -6.64 -20.43 -7.88
C LEU A 87 -5.95 -19.08 -7.65
N PHE A 88 -4.94 -18.78 -8.46
CA PHE A 88 -4.23 -17.51 -8.37
C PHE A 88 -5.16 -16.33 -8.66
N PHE A 89 -5.90 -16.36 -9.77
CA PHE A 89 -6.77 -15.24 -10.17
C PHE A 89 -8.01 -15.10 -9.30
N LEU A 90 -8.56 -16.20 -8.78
CA LEU A 90 -9.80 -16.16 -8.01
C LEU A 90 -9.58 -15.91 -6.51
N VAL A 91 -8.43 -16.30 -5.97
CA VAL A 91 -8.18 -16.23 -4.52
C VAL A 91 -6.97 -15.36 -4.20
N ILE A 92 -5.80 -15.69 -4.75
CA ILE A 92 -4.54 -15.06 -4.33
C ILE A 92 -4.48 -13.59 -4.75
N ARG A 93 -4.71 -13.31 -6.02
CA ARG A 93 -4.65 -11.95 -6.56
C ARG A 93 -5.68 -11.01 -5.92
N PRO A 94 -6.98 -11.34 -5.81
CA PRO A 94 -7.94 -10.48 -5.14
C PRO A 94 -7.62 -10.25 -3.65
N ALA A 95 -7.09 -11.26 -2.95
CA ALA A 95 -6.67 -11.11 -1.55
C ALA A 95 -5.52 -10.10 -1.41
N ILE A 96 -4.50 -10.19 -2.27
CA ILE A 96 -3.34 -9.28 -2.27
C ILE A 96 -3.78 -7.85 -2.62
N VAL A 97 -4.54 -7.69 -3.71
CA VAL A 97 -5.04 -6.37 -4.15
C VAL A 97 -5.97 -5.77 -3.10
N GLY A 98 -6.88 -6.56 -2.53
CA GLY A 98 -7.76 -6.15 -1.46
C GLY A 98 -6.99 -5.68 -0.22
N LEU A 99 -5.93 -6.39 0.18
CA LEU A 99 -5.08 -6.01 1.30
C LEU A 99 -4.33 -4.69 1.02
N SER A 100 -3.79 -4.52 -0.19
CA SER A 100 -3.10 -3.29 -0.61
C SER A 100 -4.07 -2.10 -0.62
N THR A 101 -5.26 -2.26 -1.20
CA THR A 101 -6.30 -1.24 -1.22
C THR A 101 -6.78 -0.88 0.18
N ALA A 102 -7.01 -1.87 1.04
CA ALA A 102 -7.40 -1.66 2.43
C ALA A 102 -6.30 -0.91 3.21
N SER A 103 -5.03 -1.24 2.99
CA SER A 103 -3.90 -0.53 3.61
C SER A 103 -3.88 0.95 3.20
N SER A 104 -4.05 1.24 1.93
CA SER A 104 -4.06 2.62 1.41
C SER A 104 -5.28 3.39 1.91
N SER A 105 -6.47 2.79 1.90
CA SER A 105 -7.73 3.45 2.24
C SER A 105 -7.95 3.60 3.75
N VAL A 106 -7.41 2.70 4.59
CA VAL A 106 -7.67 2.69 6.04
C VAL A 106 -6.49 3.26 6.82
N ILE A 107 -5.25 3.02 6.38
CA ILE A 107 -4.05 3.43 7.11
C ILE A 107 -3.54 4.77 6.60
N ILE A 108 -3.34 4.91 5.28
CA ILE A 108 -2.70 6.08 4.69
C ILE A 108 -3.69 7.24 4.52
N GLY A 109 -4.76 7.03 3.75
CA GLY A 109 -5.70 8.09 3.35
C GLY A 109 -6.22 8.94 4.51
N PRO A 110 -6.86 8.35 5.54
CA PRO A 110 -7.47 9.12 6.63
C PRO A 110 -6.47 9.67 7.65
N ASN A 111 -5.22 9.20 7.70
CA ASN A 111 -4.30 9.54 8.80
C ASN A 111 -3.13 10.43 8.39
N ILE A 112 -2.59 10.31 7.17
CA ILE A 112 -1.41 11.10 6.76
C ILE A 112 -1.72 12.58 6.63
N LEU A 113 -2.80 12.93 5.94
CA LEU A 113 -3.17 14.34 5.75
C LEU A 113 -3.49 15.04 7.08
N PRO A 114 -4.34 14.49 7.98
CA PRO A 114 -4.56 15.09 9.29
C PRO A 114 -3.30 15.15 10.15
N LEU A 115 -2.39 14.15 10.08
CA LEU A 115 -1.12 14.18 10.79
C LEU A 115 -0.27 15.38 10.39
N VAL A 116 -0.09 15.60 9.08
CA VAL A 116 0.69 16.74 8.57
C VAL A 116 0.02 18.06 8.91
N LEU A 117 -1.29 18.18 8.66
CA LEU A 117 -2.05 19.40 8.95
C LEU A 117 -2.06 19.75 10.44
N SER A 118 -2.24 18.77 11.33
CA SER A 118 -2.25 19.03 12.77
C SER A 118 -0.90 19.54 13.29
N ARG A 119 0.20 19.07 12.71
CA ARG A 119 1.55 19.51 13.07
C ARG A 119 1.83 20.95 12.59
N LEU A 120 1.51 21.21 11.32
CA LEU A 120 1.66 22.56 10.76
C LEU A 120 0.77 23.55 11.49
N HIS A 121 -0.48 23.20 11.75
CA HIS A 121 -1.41 24.07 12.47
C HIS A 121 -0.94 24.38 13.88
N ARG A 122 -0.47 23.38 14.64
CA ARG A 122 0.11 23.63 15.99
C ARG A 122 1.33 24.52 15.93
N TRP A 123 2.16 24.35 14.91
CA TRP A 123 3.33 25.21 14.73
C TRP A 123 2.92 26.65 14.45
N THR A 124 2.00 26.89 13.51
CA THR A 124 1.55 28.25 13.16
C THR A 124 0.82 28.94 14.32
N MET A 125 -0.05 28.21 15.03
CA MET A 125 -0.79 28.77 16.18
C MET A 125 0.10 29.03 17.41
N GLY A 126 1.28 28.45 17.48
CA GLY A 126 2.28 28.72 18.54
C GLY A 126 3.10 30.00 18.35
N HIS A 127 2.94 30.69 17.23
CA HIS A 127 3.66 31.94 16.95
C HIS A 127 2.82 33.15 17.34
N ALA A 128 3.51 34.23 17.78
CA ALA A 128 2.85 35.50 18.06
C ALA A 128 2.28 36.12 16.77
N VAL A 129 1.26 36.99 16.92
CA VAL A 129 0.59 37.66 15.78
C VAL A 129 1.60 38.44 14.93
N THR A 130 2.61 39.01 15.52
CA THR A 130 3.72 39.73 14.84
C THR A 130 4.56 38.86 13.89
N PHE A 131 4.42 37.55 13.93
CA PHE A 131 5.04 36.62 12.96
C PHE A 131 4.35 36.66 11.59
N PHE A 132 3.10 37.09 11.55
CA PHE A 132 2.27 37.12 10.34
C PHE A 132 2.18 38.48 9.67
N ASP A 133 2.75 39.53 10.29
CA ASP A 133 2.90 40.86 9.74
C ASP A 133 4.23 40.99 8.96
#